data_a64c243239fd51573d3cf9db2971539b
#
_entry.id   a64c243239fd51573d3cf9db2971539b
#
_cell.length_a   1.000
_cell.length_b   1.000
_cell.length_c   1.000
_cell.angle_alpha   90.00
_cell.angle_beta   90.00
_cell.angle_gamma   90.00
#
_symmetry.space_group_name_H-M   'P 1'
#
loop_
_entity.id
_entity.type
_entity.pdbx_description
1 polymer ?
#
loop_
_entity_poly.entity_id
_entity_poly.type
_entity_poly.pdbx_seq_one_letter_code
_entity_poly.pdbx_strand_id
1 'polypeptide(L)'
;IEIKLKDSKLIPEVKKELSDFTDTTYRLEDKYELNKAFYAMMKSEKLAVFMILLFILLIASFNIIGSISMLILDKKEDLGTYKALGMTNQRIISVFKTEGNLITMAGAVIGLVFGTLICLLQEKYGLITLGDGSYIITAYPVKIVFEDILLIVLAVLSIGYTASYFPVKYLVNKLAK
;
A
#
# COMPACT_ATOMS: atom_id res chain seq x y z
N ILE A 1 -4.79 -40.55 -6.94
CA ILE A 1 -6.25 -40.34 -6.98
C ILE A 1 -6.48 -38.89 -6.60
N GLU A 2 -7.18 -38.14 -7.44
CA GLU A 2 -7.55 -36.75 -7.17
C GLU A 2 -9.02 -36.70 -6.73
N ILE A 3 -9.28 -36.06 -5.58
CA ILE A 3 -10.63 -35.93 -5.02
C ILE A 3 -10.98 -34.43 -5.07
N LYS A 4 -12.00 -34.09 -5.86
CA LYS A 4 -12.47 -32.70 -5.99
C LYS A 4 -13.63 -32.45 -5.03
N LEU A 5 -13.44 -31.56 -4.08
CA LEU A 5 -14.46 -31.14 -3.12
C LEU A 5 -15.26 -29.95 -3.67
N LYS A 6 -16.55 -29.92 -3.34
CA LYS A 6 -17.48 -28.86 -3.76
C LYS A 6 -17.28 -27.57 -2.99
N ASP A 7 -16.77 -27.68 -1.75
CA ASP A 7 -16.44 -26.54 -0.88
C ASP A 7 -15.08 -26.76 -0.22
N SER A 8 -14.19 -25.76 -0.37
CA SER A 8 -12.83 -25.81 0.21
C SER A 8 -12.82 -25.78 1.74
N LYS A 9 -13.91 -25.35 2.38
CA LYS A 9 -14.04 -25.34 3.85
C LYS A 9 -14.12 -26.74 4.45
N LEU A 10 -14.51 -27.74 3.66
CA LEU A 10 -14.63 -29.14 4.08
C LEU A 10 -13.31 -29.92 4.02
N ILE A 11 -12.24 -29.31 3.49
CA ILE A 11 -10.93 -29.99 3.34
C ILE A 11 -10.40 -30.56 4.65
N PRO A 12 -10.36 -29.83 5.80
CA PRO A 12 -9.81 -30.38 7.03
C PRO A 12 -10.64 -31.54 7.60
N GLU A 13 -11.95 -31.51 7.44
CA GLU A 13 -12.88 -32.55 7.92
C GLU A 13 -12.74 -33.81 7.08
N VAL A 14 -12.79 -33.68 5.78
CA VAL A 14 -12.62 -34.83 4.85
C VAL A 14 -11.21 -35.42 4.95
N LYS A 15 -10.18 -34.58 5.15
CA LYS A 15 -8.80 -35.08 5.38
C LYS A 15 -8.69 -35.92 6.63
N LYS A 16 -9.40 -35.52 7.70
CA LYS A 16 -9.44 -36.29 8.97
C LYS A 16 -10.18 -37.61 8.80
N GLU A 17 -11.35 -37.60 8.15
CA GLU A 17 -12.09 -38.83 7.86
C GLU A 17 -11.30 -39.80 6.99
N LEU A 18 -10.68 -39.30 5.91
CA LEU A 18 -9.85 -40.10 5.01
C LEU A 18 -8.58 -40.62 5.70
N SER A 19 -8.02 -39.93 6.66
CA SER A 19 -6.83 -40.39 7.41
C SER A 19 -7.16 -41.62 8.26
N ASP A 20 -8.40 -41.73 8.74
CA ASP A 20 -8.85 -42.88 9.56
C ASP A 20 -9.10 -44.12 8.69
N PHE A 21 -9.36 -43.97 7.39
CA PHE A 21 -9.57 -45.07 6.43
C PHE A 21 -8.32 -45.43 5.63
N THR A 22 -7.27 -44.61 5.69
CA THR A 22 -6.10 -44.77 4.82
C THR A 22 -4.94 -45.33 5.64
N ASP A 23 -4.48 -46.52 5.25
CA ASP A 23 -3.27 -47.14 5.80
C ASP A 23 -2.04 -46.28 5.54
N THR A 24 -1.00 -46.40 6.33
CA THR A 24 0.26 -45.60 6.28
C THR A 24 0.95 -45.53 4.91
N THR A 25 0.44 -46.25 3.90
CA THR A 25 0.98 -46.32 2.55
C THR A 25 0.60 -45.12 1.65
N TYR A 26 -0.45 -44.36 1.98
CA TYR A 26 -0.93 -43.26 1.16
C TYR A 26 -0.77 -41.92 1.89
N ARG A 27 -0.20 -40.92 1.20
CA ARG A 27 -0.05 -39.57 1.70
C ARG A 27 -1.18 -38.68 1.17
N LEU A 28 -2.02 -38.20 2.09
CA LEU A 28 -3.07 -37.23 1.78
C LEU A 28 -2.50 -35.82 1.77
N GLU A 29 -2.31 -35.27 0.59
CA GLU A 29 -1.81 -33.90 0.41
C GLU A 29 -2.91 -33.02 -0.15
N ASP A 30 -3.13 -31.86 0.47
CA ASP A 30 -3.97 -30.80 -0.07
C ASP A 30 -3.23 -30.07 -1.19
N LYS A 31 -3.99 -29.44 -2.10
CA LYS A 31 -3.46 -28.58 -3.18
C LYS A 31 -2.44 -27.54 -2.68
N TYR A 32 -2.66 -27.03 -1.46
CA TYR A 32 -1.74 -26.09 -0.82
C TYR A 32 -0.45 -26.77 -0.35
N GLU A 33 -0.55 -27.98 0.19
CA GLU A 33 0.62 -28.77 0.62
C GLU A 33 1.44 -29.24 -0.59
N LEU A 34 0.78 -29.70 -1.64
CA LEU A 34 1.41 -30.12 -2.88
C LEU A 34 2.20 -28.99 -3.57
N ASN A 35 1.66 -27.77 -3.49
CA ASN A 35 2.28 -26.58 -4.10
C ASN A 35 2.84 -25.61 -3.05
N LYS A 36 3.22 -26.11 -1.87
CA LYS A 36 3.71 -25.26 -0.75
C LYS A 36 4.84 -24.33 -1.15
N ALA A 37 5.80 -24.82 -1.95
CA ALA A 37 6.91 -24.01 -2.44
C ALA A 37 6.42 -22.87 -3.35
N PHE A 38 5.45 -23.13 -4.23
CA PHE A 38 4.86 -22.14 -5.13
C PHE A 38 4.10 -21.06 -4.35
N TYR A 39 3.27 -21.45 -3.37
CA TYR A 39 2.56 -20.47 -2.53
C TYR A 39 3.50 -19.67 -1.64
N ALA A 40 4.57 -20.28 -1.12
CA ALA A 40 5.62 -19.57 -0.38
C ALA A 40 6.33 -18.54 -1.26
N MET A 41 6.66 -18.91 -2.51
CA MET A 41 7.26 -18.00 -3.49
C MET A 41 6.34 -16.81 -3.80
N MET A 42 5.06 -17.03 -4.09
CA MET A 42 4.08 -15.96 -4.33
C MET A 42 3.93 -15.02 -3.12
N LYS A 43 3.93 -15.57 -1.90
CA LYS A 43 3.87 -14.76 -0.68
C LYS A 43 5.12 -13.91 -0.51
N SER A 44 6.30 -14.47 -0.79
CA SER A 44 7.57 -13.75 -0.74
C SER A 44 7.64 -12.65 -1.78
N GLU A 45 7.16 -12.90 -3.01
CA GLU A 45 7.06 -11.91 -4.08
C GLU A 45 6.16 -10.74 -3.68
N LYS A 46 4.96 -11.02 -3.17
CA LYS A 46 4.04 -9.98 -2.68
C LYS A 46 4.70 -9.12 -1.58
N LEU A 47 5.41 -9.75 -0.66
CA LEU A 47 6.12 -9.06 0.42
C LEU A 47 7.26 -8.20 -0.14
N ALA A 48 8.04 -8.72 -1.08
CA ALA A 48 9.13 -7.97 -1.71
C ALA A 48 8.61 -6.72 -2.44
N VAL A 49 7.54 -6.86 -3.23
CA VAL A 49 6.89 -5.73 -3.92
C VAL A 49 6.39 -4.71 -2.91
N PHE A 50 5.73 -5.15 -1.84
CA PHE A 50 5.26 -4.26 -0.78
C PHE A 50 6.40 -3.49 -0.11
N MET A 51 7.52 -4.14 0.18
CA MET A 51 8.71 -3.48 0.76
C MET A 51 9.31 -2.44 -0.19
N ILE A 52 9.37 -2.73 -1.49
CA ILE A 52 9.83 -1.76 -2.51
C ILE A 52 8.89 -0.55 -2.55
N LEU A 53 7.57 -0.77 -2.58
CA LEU A 53 6.59 0.31 -2.57
C LEU A 53 6.69 1.17 -1.31
N LEU A 54 6.88 0.54 -0.15
CA LEU A 54 7.07 1.23 1.12
C LEU A 54 8.35 2.08 1.09
N PHE A 55 9.43 1.58 0.50
CA PHE A 55 10.68 2.32 0.35
C PHE A 55 10.53 3.53 -0.58
N ILE A 56 9.81 3.37 -1.71
CA ILE A 56 9.47 4.49 -2.61
C ILE A 56 8.64 5.55 -1.87
N LEU A 57 7.66 5.11 -1.08
CA LEU A 57 6.83 6.01 -0.28
C LEU A 57 7.63 6.75 0.79
N LEU A 58 8.63 6.10 1.37
CA LEU A 58 9.56 6.72 2.31
C LEU A 58 10.39 7.83 1.64
N ILE A 59 10.93 7.57 0.44
CA ILE A 59 11.64 8.59 -0.36
C ILE A 59 10.69 9.75 -0.69
N ALA A 60 9.45 9.47 -1.12
CA ALA A 60 8.45 10.49 -1.40
C ALA A 60 8.15 11.36 -0.16
N SER A 61 8.19 10.79 1.04
CA SER A 61 7.98 11.53 2.29
C SER A 61 9.04 12.60 2.54
N PHE A 62 10.29 12.36 2.14
CA PHE A 62 11.34 13.39 2.21
C PHE A 62 11.05 14.60 1.31
N ASN A 63 10.46 14.38 0.12
CA ASN A 63 10.02 15.47 -0.74
C ASN A 63 8.94 16.32 -0.08
N ILE A 64 7.97 15.70 0.61
CA ILE A 64 6.93 16.40 1.37
C ILE A 64 7.58 17.23 2.50
N ILE A 65 8.50 16.65 3.24
CA ILE A 65 9.25 17.34 4.31
C ILE A 65 9.98 18.56 3.76
N GLY A 66 10.70 18.40 2.64
CA GLY A 66 11.43 19.47 1.99
C GLY A 66 10.52 20.61 1.50
N SER A 67 9.43 20.25 0.82
CA SER A 67 8.46 21.20 0.28
C SER A 67 7.78 22.03 1.39
N ILE A 68 7.30 21.37 2.43
CA ILE A 68 6.67 22.06 3.58
C ILE A 68 7.69 22.91 4.33
N SER A 69 8.94 22.44 4.48
CA SER A 69 9.99 23.21 5.13
C SER A 69 10.31 24.48 4.37
N MET A 70 10.41 24.39 3.03
CA MET A 70 10.62 25.56 2.19
C MET A 70 9.47 26.54 2.27
N LEU A 71 8.23 26.04 2.19
CA LEU A 71 7.03 26.86 2.32
C LEU A 71 7.00 27.65 3.63
N ILE A 72 7.35 27.01 4.77
CA ILE A 72 7.38 27.70 6.08
C ILE A 72 8.48 28.77 6.10
N LEU A 73 9.63 28.49 5.47
CA LEU A 73 10.74 29.46 5.40
C LEU A 73 10.37 30.66 4.51
N ASP A 74 9.72 30.44 3.38
CA ASP A 74 9.24 31.48 2.49
C ASP A 74 8.19 32.38 3.16
N LYS A 75 7.37 31.78 4.04
CA LYS A 75 6.31 32.45 4.82
C LYS A 75 6.79 32.98 6.18
N LYS A 76 8.11 33.05 6.42
CA LYS A 76 8.65 33.43 7.73
C LYS A 76 8.21 34.83 8.16
N GLU A 77 8.16 35.80 7.25
CA GLU A 77 7.72 37.18 7.57
C GLU A 77 6.21 37.20 7.94
N ASP A 78 5.40 36.42 7.23
CA ASP A 78 3.97 36.27 7.54
C ASP A 78 3.74 35.69 8.93
N LEU A 79 4.65 34.77 9.41
CA LEU A 79 4.56 34.21 10.75
C LEU A 79 4.68 35.28 11.84
N GLY A 80 5.55 36.28 11.65
CA GLY A 80 5.67 37.43 12.54
C GLY A 80 4.37 38.25 12.59
N THR A 81 3.77 38.49 11.44
CA THR A 81 2.49 39.21 11.30
C THR A 81 1.35 38.45 11.96
N TYR A 82 1.27 37.13 11.77
CA TYR A 82 0.25 36.29 12.44
C TYR A 82 0.36 36.34 13.95
N LYS A 83 1.59 36.38 14.50
CA LYS A 83 1.82 36.50 15.93
C LYS A 83 1.43 37.89 16.45
N ALA A 84 1.77 38.95 15.73
CA ALA A 84 1.37 40.32 16.09
C ALA A 84 -0.17 40.47 16.13
N LEU A 85 -0.89 39.71 15.30
CA LEU A 85 -2.35 39.61 15.29
C LEU A 85 -2.90 38.67 16.40
N GLY A 86 -2.05 38.14 17.28
CA GLY A 86 -2.48 37.29 18.41
C GLY A 86 -2.66 35.80 18.07
N MET A 87 -2.18 35.35 16.91
CA MET A 87 -2.30 33.92 16.54
C MET A 87 -1.37 33.07 17.38
N THR A 88 -1.88 31.99 17.98
CA THR A 88 -1.07 31.04 18.76
C THR A 88 -0.24 30.13 17.85
N ASN A 89 0.92 29.67 18.34
CA ASN A 89 1.76 28.72 17.61
C ASN A 89 1.00 27.45 17.17
N GLN A 90 0.04 26.97 17.97
CA GLN A 90 -0.78 25.81 17.65
C GLN A 90 -1.67 26.05 16.41
N ARG A 91 -2.25 27.25 16.29
CA ARG A 91 -3.04 27.62 15.10
C ARG A 91 -2.17 27.71 13.85
N ILE A 92 -0.98 28.31 13.96
CA ILE A 92 -0.01 28.36 12.87
C ILE A 92 0.39 26.95 12.43
N ILE A 93 0.73 26.07 13.37
CA ILE A 93 1.05 24.66 13.08
C ILE A 93 -0.15 23.98 12.38
N SER A 94 -1.37 24.24 12.81
CA SER A 94 -2.57 23.66 12.20
C SER A 94 -2.72 24.06 10.74
N VAL A 95 -2.45 25.31 10.37
CA VAL A 95 -2.52 25.79 8.97
C VAL A 95 -1.58 25.00 8.08
N PHE A 96 -0.29 24.99 8.38
CA PHE A 96 0.72 24.30 7.56
C PHE A 96 0.54 22.75 7.55
N LYS A 97 0.08 22.18 8.67
CA LYS A 97 -0.28 20.76 8.74
C LYS A 97 -1.45 20.44 7.81
N THR A 98 -2.47 21.29 7.79
CA THR A 98 -3.63 21.11 6.89
C THR A 98 -3.20 21.16 5.43
N GLU A 99 -2.30 22.07 5.09
CA GLU A 99 -1.74 22.17 3.74
C GLU A 99 -0.99 20.88 3.32
N GLY A 100 -0.10 20.37 4.17
CA GLY A 100 0.58 19.10 3.93
C GLY A 100 -0.39 17.91 3.80
N ASN A 101 -1.45 17.88 4.62
CA ASN A 101 -2.48 16.86 4.50
C ASN A 101 -3.27 16.97 3.20
N LEU A 102 -3.59 18.19 2.75
CA LEU A 102 -4.28 18.39 1.46
C LEU A 102 -3.43 17.91 0.28
N ILE A 103 -2.13 18.20 0.28
CA ILE A 103 -1.20 17.70 -0.73
C ILE A 103 -1.19 16.16 -0.73
N THR A 104 -1.09 15.56 0.43
CA THR A 104 -1.09 14.09 0.58
C THR A 104 -2.41 13.47 0.10
N MET A 105 -3.55 14.05 0.48
CA MET A 105 -4.87 13.57 0.06
C MET A 105 -5.07 13.70 -1.45
N ALA A 106 -4.71 14.85 -2.02
CA ALA A 106 -4.80 15.07 -3.46
C ALA A 106 -3.94 14.04 -4.23
N GLY A 107 -2.68 13.86 -3.79
CA GLY A 107 -1.79 12.85 -4.37
C GLY A 107 -2.33 11.43 -4.23
N ALA A 108 -2.89 11.08 -3.08
CA ALA A 108 -3.49 9.77 -2.84
C ALA A 108 -4.69 9.50 -3.77
N VAL A 109 -5.59 10.49 -3.92
CA VAL A 109 -6.77 10.37 -4.80
C VAL A 109 -6.33 10.23 -6.26
N ILE A 110 -5.44 11.11 -6.73
CA ILE A 110 -4.92 11.05 -8.10
C ILE A 110 -4.22 9.72 -8.36
N GLY A 111 -3.33 9.31 -7.46
CA GLY A 111 -2.62 8.03 -7.57
C GLY A 111 -3.56 6.82 -7.59
N LEU A 112 -4.60 6.82 -6.75
CA LEU A 112 -5.60 5.76 -6.72
C LEU A 112 -6.41 5.69 -8.02
N VAL A 113 -6.85 6.84 -8.55
CA VAL A 113 -7.61 6.91 -9.80
C VAL A 113 -6.77 6.39 -10.96
N PHE A 114 -5.54 6.91 -11.11
CA PHE A 114 -4.65 6.47 -12.20
C PHE A 114 -4.25 5.00 -12.04
N GLY A 115 -3.90 4.55 -10.84
CA GLY A 115 -3.54 3.16 -10.60
C GLY A 115 -4.68 2.20 -10.91
N THR A 116 -5.90 2.51 -10.46
CA THR A 116 -7.09 1.71 -10.75
C THR A 116 -7.42 1.72 -12.25
N LEU A 117 -7.29 2.87 -12.91
CA LEU A 117 -7.52 3.00 -14.35
C LEU A 117 -6.55 2.10 -15.15
N ILE A 118 -5.27 2.11 -14.82
CA ILE A 118 -4.25 1.27 -15.47
C ILE A 118 -4.56 -0.21 -15.25
N CYS A 119 -4.96 -0.62 -14.04
CA CYS A 119 -5.34 -2.00 -13.75
C CYS A 119 -6.55 -2.43 -14.57
N LEU A 120 -7.59 -1.59 -14.68
CA LEU A 120 -8.77 -1.86 -15.49
C LEU A 120 -8.46 -1.93 -16.99
N LEU A 121 -7.58 -1.07 -17.49
CA LEU A 121 -7.11 -1.11 -18.88
C LEU A 121 -6.35 -2.42 -19.16
N GLN A 122 -5.49 -2.83 -18.21
CA GLN A 122 -4.77 -4.10 -18.33
C GLN A 122 -5.71 -5.29 -18.33
N GLU A 123 -6.71 -5.32 -17.43
CA GLU A 123 -7.71 -6.40 -17.36
C GLU A 123 -8.54 -6.50 -18.64
N LYS A 124 -8.91 -5.34 -19.23
CA LYS A 124 -9.76 -5.29 -20.43
C LYS A 124 -9.00 -5.51 -21.75
N TYR A 125 -7.82 -4.94 -21.87
CA TYR A 125 -7.07 -4.90 -23.13
C TYR A 125 -5.84 -5.81 -23.16
N GLY A 126 -5.38 -6.32 -21.99
CA GLY A 126 -4.21 -7.20 -21.92
C GLY A 126 -2.94 -6.55 -22.49
N LEU A 127 -2.70 -5.26 -22.20
CA LEU A 127 -1.60 -4.48 -22.79
C LEU A 127 -0.23 -5.09 -22.51
N ILE A 128 -0.07 -5.70 -21.34
CA ILE A 128 1.15 -6.40 -20.95
C ILE A 128 0.94 -7.89 -21.17
N THR A 129 1.71 -8.46 -22.08
CA THR A 129 1.69 -9.90 -22.42
C THR A 129 2.86 -10.61 -21.78
N LEU A 130 2.71 -11.92 -21.50
CA LEU A 130 3.76 -12.76 -20.89
C LEU A 130 4.85 -13.21 -21.88
N GLY A 131 4.90 -12.62 -23.09
CA GLY A 131 5.84 -12.98 -24.14
C GLY A 131 5.41 -14.20 -24.98
N ASP A 132 6.14 -14.51 -26.07
CA ASP A 132 5.83 -15.55 -27.04
C ASP A 132 6.12 -17.00 -26.57
N GLY A 133 6.12 -17.24 -25.26
CA GLY A 133 6.25 -18.59 -24.70
C GLY A 133 4.91 -19.33 -24.71
N SER A 134 4.93 -20.67 -24.78
CA SER A 134 3.78 -21.61 -24.81
C SER A 134 2.84 -21.51 -23.58
N TYR A 135 2.44 -20.32 -23.20
CA TYR A 135 1.50 -20.09 -22.12
C TYR A 135 0.06 -20.06 -22.65
N ILE A 136 -0.83 -20.79 -21.99
CA ILE A 136 -2.27 -20.84 -22.29
C ILE A 136 -2.92 -19.45 -22.09
N ILE A 137 -2.29 -18.58 -21.31
CA ILE A 137 -2.75 -17.20 -21.01
C ILE A 137 -1.73 -16.23 -21.60
N THR A 138 -2.15 -15.47 -22.62
CA THR A 138 -1.31 -14.48 -23.31
C THR A 138 -1.16 -13.17 -22.55
N ALA A 139 -2.18 -12.75 -21.79
CA ALA A 139 -2.16 -11.51 -21.01
C ALA A 139 -1.77 -11.76 -19.54
N TYR A 140 -0.97 -10.86 -18.98
CA TYR A 140 -0.63 -10.91 -17.54
C TYR A 140 -1.91 -10.74 -16.69
N PRO A 141 -2.29 -11.72 -15.86
CA PRO A 141 -3.51 -11.66 -15.08
C PRO A 141 -3.37 -10.64 -13.96
N VAL A 142 -4.18 -9.58 -14.01
CA VAL A 142 -4.27 -8.56 -12.96
C VAL A 142 -5.59 -8.74 -12.21
N LYS A 143 -5.53 -8.75 -10.89
CA LYS A 143 -6.70 -8.78 -10.02
C LYS A 143 -6.65 -7.65 -9.02
N ILE A 144 -7.67 -6.81 -9.03
CA ILE A 144 -7.83 -5.75 -8.02
C ILE A 144 -8.39 -6.38 -6.75
N VAL A 145 -7.64 -6.27 -5.64
CA VAL A 145 -8.06 -6.73 -4.32
C VAL A 145 -8.30 -5.51 -3.44
N PHE A 146 -9.51 -5.39 -2.90
CA PHE A 146 -9.90 -4.23 -2.08
C PHE A 146 -9.05 -4.08 -0.82
N GLU A 147 -8.64 -5.19 -0.20
CA GLU A 147 -7.77 -5.19 0.97
C GLU A 147 -6.40 -4.55 0.70
N ASP A 148 -5.83 -4.81 -0.48
CA ASP A 148 -4.55 -4.25 -0.88
C ASP A 148 -4.68 -2.72 -1.11
N ILE A 149 -5.77 -2.27 -1.73
CA ILE A 149 -6.07 -0.84 -1.90
C ILE A 149 -6.18 -0.15 -0.53
N LEU A 150 -6.94 -0.73 0.39
CA LEU A 150 -7.13 -0.17 1.72
C LEU A 150 -5.80 -0.05 2.48
N LEU A 151 -4.95 -1.08 2.40
CA LEU A 151 -3.64 -1.10 3.03
C LEU A 151 -2.72 0.00 2.45
N ILE A 152 -2.70 0.16 1.13
CA ILE A 152 -1.92 1.21 0.46
C ILE A 152 -2.41 2.60 0.88
N VAL A 153 -3.72 2.85 0.88
CA VAL A 153 -4.29 4.13 1.28
C VAL A 153 -3.94 4.47 2.73
N LEU A 154 -4.06 3.49 3.64
CA LEU A 154 -3.69 3.67 5.04
C LEU A 154 -2.19 3.98 5.21
N ALA A 155 -1.32 3.28 4.47
CA ALA A 155 0.12 3.53 4.48
C ALA A 155 0.45 4.94 3.99
N VAL A 156 -0.13 5.37 2.85
CA VAL A 156 0.09 6.71 2.27
C VAL A 156 -0.37 7.80 3.22
N LEU A 157 -1.57 7.69 3.78
CA LEU A 157 -2.12 8.69 4.70
C LEU A 157 -1.32 8.75 6.01
N SER A 158 -0.90 7.61 6.56
CA SER A 158 -0.10 7.55 7.80
C SER A 158 1.28 8.20 7.61
N ILE A 159 1.98 7.85 6.53
CA ILE A 159 3.31 8.39 6.24
C ILE A 159 3.20 9.87 5.85
N GLY A 160 2.24 10.26 5.02
CA GLY A 160 2.03 11.65 4.64
C GLY A 160 1.68 12.55 5.83
N TYR A 161 0.83 12.06 6.74
CA TYR A 161 0.50 12.78 7.98
C TYR A 161 1.74 12.99 8.86
N THR A 162 2.54 11.95 9.08
CA THR A 162 3.75 12.04 9.90
C THR A 162 4.81 12.93 9.24
N ALA A 163 5.00 12.80 7.92
CA ALA A 163 5.93 13.62 7.14
C ALA A 163 5.55 15.11 7.16
N SER A 164 4.26 15.43 7.22
CA SER A 164 3.79 16.82 7.34
C SER A 164 3.90 17.35 8.77
N TYR A 165 3.56 16.55 9.76
CA TYR A 165 3.46 17.01 11.15
C TYR A 165 4.81 17.36 11.79
N PHE A 166 5.83 16.50 11.61
CA PHE A 166 7.13 16.67 12.28
C PHE A 166 7.84 17.95 11.87
N PRO A 167 8.07 18.25 10.58
CA PRO A 167 8.79 19.46 10.17
C PRO A 167 8.03 20.73 10.50
N VAL A 168 6.69 20.72 10.37
CA VAL A 168 5.86 21.86 10.72
C VAL A 168 6.01 22.22 12.19
N LYS A 169 5.85 21.24 13.07
CA LYS A 169 5.98 21.48 14.53
C LYS A 169 7.38 21.99 14.91
N TYR A 170 8.42 21.39 14.33
CA TYR A 170 9.79 21.77 14.61
C TYR A 170 10.11 23.19 14.13
N LEU A 171 9.81 23.50 12.86
CA LEU A 171 10.15 24.79 12.25
C LEU A 171 9.33 25.95 12.84
N VAL A 172 8.02 25.78 12.99
CA VAL A 172 7.16 26.82 13.57
C VAL A 172 7.61 27.14 15.00
N ASN A 173 7.92 26.15 15.83
CA ASN A 173 8.40 26.40 17.19
C ASN A 173 9.78 27.04 17.24
N LYS A 174 10.64 26.80 16.25
CA LYS A 174 11.97 27.40 16.14
C LYS A 174 11.93 28.83 15.62
N LEU A 175 11.11 29.10 14.61
CA LEU A 175 11.00 30.43 13.98
C LEU A 175 10.05 31.37 14.73
N ALA A 176 9.19 30.81 15.54
CA ALA A 176 8.20 31.54 16.33
C ALA A 176 8.70 31.92 17.75
N LYS A 177 9.97 31.64 18.07
CA LYS A 177 10.67 32.21 19.25
C LYS A 177 11.19 33.56 18.95
#